data_10c50bd3a84eebf4be3f69ed95ffa3e2
#
_entry.id   10c50bd3a84eebf4be3f69ed95ffa3e2
#
_cell.length_a   1.000
_cell.length_b   1.000
_cell.length_c   1.000
_cell.angle_alpha   90.00
_cell.angle_beta   90.00
_cell.angle_gamma   90.00
#
_symmetry.space_group_name_H-M   'P 1'
#
loop_
_entity.id
_entity.type
_entity.pdbx_description
1 polymer ?
#
loop_
_entity_poly.entity_id
_entity_poly.type
_entity_poly.pdbx_seq_one_letter_code
_entity_poly.pdbx_strand_id
1 'polypeptide(L)'
;MNSTHEPLAMTNKEILRTLRNEKQYLRENFGLVSIGLFGSYARGTERPDSDIDVLVELKEPRFEFLAGLQIYLERKLGKPVEVIRKRKGLSDRFLKRIGETIQYA
;
A
#
# COMPACT_ATOMS: atom_id res chain seq x y z
N MET A 1 10.57 -13.36 27.98
CA MET A 1 10.40 -13.06 27.44
C MET A 1 10.58 -12.34 26.78
N ASN A 2 10.68 -12.23 26.31
CA ASN A 2 10.83 -11.45 25.64
C ASN A 2 10.19 -10.76 25.21
N SER A 3 9.93 -10.61 25.40
CA SER A 3 9.22 -9.92 25.06
C SER A 3 9.24 -8.92 24.55
N THR A 4 9.65 -8.62 24.70
CA THR A 4 9.88 -7.43 24.26
C THR A 4 10.20 -7.38 23.02
N HIS A 5 9.91 -7.98 22.37
CA HIS A 5 10.33 -7.88 21.15
C HIS A 5 9.78 -6.75 20.50
N GLU A 6 10.60 -6.01 19.90
CA GLU A 6 10.26 -5.09 19.01
C GLU A 6 9.60 -5.73 17.90
N PRO A 7 8.59 -5.12 17.31
CA PRO A 7 7.98 -5.66 16.13
C PRO A 7 9.07 -5.79 15.09
N LEU A 8 9.20 -6.97 14.57
CA LEU A 8 10.10 -7.18 13.47
C LEU A 8 9.71 -6.25 12.34
N ALA A 9 10.68 -5.70 11.67
CA ALA A 9 10.41 -4.88 10.52
C ALA A 9 9.60 -5.70 9.52
N MET A 10 8.49 -5.16 9.01
CA MET A 10 7.69 -5.85 8.02
C MET A 10 8.46 -6.02 6.74
N THR A 11 8.35 -7.19 6.15
CA THR A 11 8.91 -7.45 4.84
C THR A 11 7.84 -7.14 3.78
N ASN A 12 8.27 -7.01 2.54
CA ASN A 12 7.32 -6.83 1.44
C ASN A 12 6.35 -8.01 1.35
N LYS A 13 6.79 -9.23 1.66
CA LYS A 13 5.91 -10.39 1.64
C LYS A 13 4.82 -10.28 2.68
N GLU A 14 5.15 -9.79 3.86
CA GLU A 14 4.17 -9.61 4.93
C GLU A 14 3.17 -8.52 4.59
N ILE A 15 3.66 -7.42 4.01
CA ILE A 15 2.78 -6.34 3.57
C ILE A 15 1.82 -6.87 2.50
N LEU A 16 2.34 -7.58 1.51
CA LEU A 16 1.50 -8.11 0.43
C LEU A 16 0.48 -9.11 0.97
N ARG A 17 0.87 -9.93 1.93
CA ARG A 17 -0.08 -10.86 2.56
C ARG A 17 -1.21 -10.10 3.24
N THR A 18 -0.88 -9.07 4.00
CA THR A 18 -1.88 -8.24 4.67
C THR A 18 -2.80 -7.60 3.64
N LEU A 19 -2.24 -7.03 2.58
CA LEU A 19 -3.05 -6.39 1.54
C LEU A 19 -3.99 -7.40 0.87
N ARG A 20 -3.51 -8.61 0.60
CA ARG A 20 -4.35 -9.65 0.02
C ARG A 20 -5.48 -10.05 0.95
N ASN A 21 -5.18 -10.19 2.23
CA ASN A 21 -6.20 -10.56 3.21
C ASN A 21 -7.25 -9.49 3.38
N GLU A 22 -6.89 -8.23 3.14
CA GLU A 22 -7.81 -7.11 3.32
C GLU A 22 -8.52 -6.70 2.03
N LYS A 23 -8.20 -7.32 0.90
CA LYS A 23 -8.75 -6.89 -0.39
C LYS A 23 -10.26 -6.86 -0.43
N GLN A 24 -10.91 -7.88 0.13
CA GLN A 24 -12.36 -7.93 0.11
C GLN A 24 -12.97 -6.78 0.92
N TYR A 25 -12.43 -6.53 2.11
CA TYR A 25 -12.88 -5.42 2.92
C TYR A 25 -12.69 -4.08 2.20
N LEU A 26 -11.51 -3.91 1.59
CA LEU A 26 -11.19 -2.68 0.87
C LEU A 26 -12.11 -2.49 -0.34
N ARG A 27 -12.44 -3.58 -1.01
CA ARG A 27 -13.36 -3.55 -2.14
C ARG A 27 -14.76 -3.14 -1.71
N GLU A 28 -15.24 -3.72 -0.62
CA GLU A 28 -16.60 -3.47 -0.14
C GLU A 28 -16.76 -2.10 0.48
N ASN A 29 -15.74 -1.60 1.14
CA ASN A 29 -15.85 -0.34 1.89
C ASN A 29 -15.33 0.87 1.14
N PHE A 30 -14.40 0.69 0.22
CA PHE A 30 -13.77 1.82 -0.48
C PHE A 30 -13.82 1.69 -2.00
N GLY A 31 -14.39 0.62 -2.51
CA GLY A 31 -14.48 0.42 -3.95
C GLY A 31 -13.15 0.06 -4.61
N LEU A 32 -12.27 -0.63 -3.88
CA LEU A 32 -10.97 -1.01 -4.42
C LEU A 32 -11.11 -1.89 -5.66
N VAL A 33 -10.39 -1.55 -6.72
CA VAL A 33 -10.27 -2.37 -7.92
C VAL A 33 -8.93 -3.10 -7.90
N SER A 34 -7.85 -2.39 -7.62
CA SER A 34 -6.53 -3.00 -7.52
C SER A 34 -5.66 -2.24 -6.54
N ILE A 35 -4.67 -2.93 -5.99
CA ILE A 35 -3.70 -2.32 -5.08
C ILE A 35 -2.34 -2.97 -5.30
N GLY A 36 -1.31 -2.15 -5.46
CA GLY A 36 0.04 -2.61 -5.65
C GLY A 36 1.00 -1.91 -4.71
N LEU A 37 1.99 -2.64 -4.23
CA LEU A 37 3.07 -2.11 -3.40
C LEU A 37 4.19 -1.63 -4.32
N PHE A 38 4.67 -0.42 -4.10
CA PHE A 38 5.82 0.07 -4.86
C PHE A 38 6.77 0.78 -3.90
N GLY A 39 7.81 1.42 -4.45
CA GLY A 39 8.75 2.17 -3.63
C GLY A 39 9.76 1.28 -2.91
N SER A 40 10.28 1.78 -1.79
CA SER A 40 11.40 1.13 -1.11
C SER A 40 11.04 -0.27 -0.60
N TYR A 41 9.83 -0.47 -0.07
CA TYR A 41 9.44 -1.80 0.40
C TYR A 41 9.36 -2.81 -0.74
N ALA A 42 8.87 -2.38 -1.91
CA ALA A 42 8.82 -3.29 -3.06
C ALA A 42 10.21 -3.67 -3.55
N ARG A 43 11.15 -2.72 -3.45
CA ARG A 43 12.53 -2.96 -3.89
C ARG A 43 13.39 -3.66 -2.85
N GLY A 44 12.90 -3.77 -1.60
CA GLY A 44 13.70 -4.33 -0.53
C GLY A 44 14.77 -3.39 0.01
N THR A 45 14.61 -2.08 -0.23
CA THR A 45 15.59 -1.07 0.22
C THR A 45 15.04 -0.20 1.33
N GLU A 46 13.98 -0.64 1.98
CA GLU A 46 13.33 0.15 3.02
C GLU A 46 14.25 0.35 4.23
N ARG A 47 13.98 1.46 4.92
CA ARG A 47 14.61 1.81 6.19
C ARG A 47 13.53 1.80 7.27
N PRO A 48 13.92 1.79 8.56
CA PRO A 48 12.91 1.78 9.64
C PRO A 48 11.93 2.95 9.56
N ASP A 49 12.33 4.09 8.97
CA ASP A 49 11.48 5.25 8.84
C ASP A 49 10.81 5.36 7.46
N SER A 50 10.94 4.35 6.61
CA SER A 50 10.30 4.39 5.29
C SER A 50 8.80 4.27 5.40
N ASP A 51 8.09 5.04 4.56
CA ASP A 51 6.64 4.88 4.42
C ASP A 51 6.35 3.71 3.49
N ILE A 52 5.16 3.18 3.62
CA ILE A 52 4.70 2.13 2.71
C ILE A 52 3.96 2.81 1.57
N ASP A 53 4.43 2.60 0.33
CA ASP A 53 3.87 3.23 -0.85
C ASP A 53 2.96 2.27 -1.59
N VAL A 54 1.71 2.64 -1.80
CA VAL A 54 0.76 1.81 -2.54
C VAL A 54 0.10 2.60 -3.66
N LEU A 55 -0.06 1.91 -4.79
CA LEU A 55 -0.80 2.44 -5.93
C LEU A 55 -2.16 1.76 -5.94
N VAL A 56 -3.23 2.53 -5.89
CA VAL A 56 -4.59 1.98 -5.83
C VAL A 56 -5.42 2.45 -7.01
N GLU A 57 -6.32 1.59 -7.45
CA GLU A 57 -7.37 1.97 -8.37
C GLU A 57 -8.70 1.75 -7.68
N LEU A 58 -9.56 2.75 -7.69
CA LEU A 58 -10.88 2.69 -7.07
C LEU A 58 -11.95 2.84 -8.14
N LYS A 59 -13.11 2.20 -7.91
CA LYS A 59 -14.26 2.37 -8.81
C LYS A 59 -14.72 3.81 -8.83
N GLU A 60 -14.85 4.42 -7.65
CA GLU A 60 -15.22 5.81 -7.51
C GLU A 60 -14.15 6.47 -6.67
N PRO A 61 -13.28 7.27 -7.27
CA PRO A 61 -12.14 7.83 -6.55
C PRO A 61 -12.53 9.05 -5.72
N ARG A 62 -13.46 8.89 -4.80
CA ARG A 62 -13.86 9.93 -3.90
C ARG A 62 -12.81 10.17 -2.83
N PHE A 63 -12.69 11.40 -2.39
CA PHE A 63 -11.73 11.77 -1.37
C PHE A 63 -11.92 10.94 -0.09
N GLU A 64 -13.16 10.78 0.35
CA GLU A 64 -13.44 10.05 1.58
C GLU A 64 -13.04 8.58 1.46
N PHE A 65 -13.12 7.99 0.28
CA PHE A 65 -12.68 6.61 0.09
C PHE A 65 -11.16 6.51 0.15
N LEU A 66 -10.46 7.46 -0.47
CA LEU A 66 -8.99 7.47 -0.43
C LEU A 66 -8.48 7.71 0.98
N ALA A 67 -9.06 8.67 1.68
CA ALA A 67 -8.66 8.98 3.05
C ALA A 67 -8.97 7.83 3.99
N GLY A 68 -10.15 7.23 3.86
CA GLY A 68 -10.55 6.09 4.68
C GLY A 68 -9.66 4.89 4.46
N LEU A 69 -9.32 4.62 3.19
CA LEU A 69 -8.45 3.52 2.82
C LEU A 69 -7.06 3.73 3.43
N GLN A 70 -6.53 4.94 3.35
CA GLN A 70 -5.22 5.25 3.92
C GLN A 70 -5.20 5.02 5.43
N ILE A 71 -6.21 5.53 6.14
CA ILE A 71 -6.31 5.37 7.59
C ILE A 71 -6.42 3.90 7.96
N TYR A 72 -7.25 3.16 7.23
CA TYR A 72 -7.43 1.75 7.48
C TYR A 72 -6.12 0.97 7.31
N LEU A 73 -5.41 1.23 6.21
CA LEU A 73 -4.15 0.55 5.95
C LEU A 73 -3.09 0.92 6.97
N GLU A 74 -3.04 2.18 7.40
CA GLU A 74 -2.08 2.59 8.43
C GLU A 74 -2.32 1.84 9.73
N ARG A 75 -3.58 1.62 10.09
CA ARG A 75 -3.89 0.86 11.28
C ARG A 75 -3.49 -0.61 11.14
N LYS A 76 -3.74 -1.18 9.98
CA LYS A 76 -3.43 -2.60 9.75
C LYS A 76 -1.93 -2.85 9.65
N LEU A 77 -1.21 -1.92 9.03
CA LEU A 77 0.22 -2.10 8.78
C LEU A 77 1.10 -1.48 9.87
N GLY A 78 0.52 -0.62 10.69
CA GLY A 78 1.26 -0.01 11.80
C GLY A 78 2.31 0.99 11.36
N LYS A 79 2.22 1.53 10.15
CA LYS A 79 3.17 2.50 9.61
C LYS A 79 2.43 3.51 8.75
N PRO A 80 3.02 4.69 8.53
CA PRO A 80 2.47 5.62 7.56
C PRO A 80 2.41 4.99 6.17
N VAL A 81 1.31 5.24 5.48
CA VAL A 81 1.07 4.71 4.13
C VAL A 81 0.83 5.87 3.19
N GLU A 82 1.59 5.93 2.10
CA GLU A 82 1.35 6.89 1.06
C GLU A 82 0.51 6.23 -0.01
N VAL A 83 -0.66 6.77 -0.25
CA VAL A 83 -1.61 6.22 -1.23
C VAL A 83 -1.58 7.08 -2.47
N ILE A 84 -1.18 6.48 -3.59
CA ILE A 84 -1.22 7.15 -4.89
C ILE A 84 -2.36 6.52 -5.68
N ARG A 85 -3.25 7.35 -6.20
CA ARG A 85 -4.37 6.85 -6.98
C ARG A 85 -3.98 6.70 -8.44
N LYS A 86 -4.23 5.52 -9.00
CA LYS A 86 -4.03 5.29 -10.42
C LYS A 86 -5.13 6.02 -11.17
N ARG A 87 -4.77 6.89 -12.10
CA ARG A 87 -5.72 7.69 -12.87
C ARG A 87 -5.10 8.10 -14.19
N LYS A 88 -5.96 8.51 -15.11
CA LYS A 88 -5.48 9.16 -16.34
C LYS A 88 -4.75 10.43 -15.93
N GLY A 89 -3.64 10.69 -16.53
CA GLY A 89 -2.87 11.89 -16.20
C GLY A 89 -1.74 11.65 -15.21
N LEU A 90 -1.62 10.46 -14.63
CA LEU A 90 -0.37 10.12 -13.98
C LEU A 90 0.68 10.08 -15.09
N SER A 91 1.84 10.68 -14.82
CA SER A 91 2.84 10.76 -15.88
C SER A 91 3.32 9.37 -16.26
N ASP A 92 3.55 9.20 -17.56
CA ASP A 92 4.08 7.95 -18.08
C ASP A 92 5.44 7.64 -17.45
N ARG A 93 6.21 8.68 -17.19
CA ARG A 93 7.51 8.53 -16.52
C ARG A 93 7.35 7.92 -15.13
N PHE A 94 6.36 8.39 -14.37
CA PHE A 94 6.08 7.86 -13.04
C PHE A 94 5.67 6.39 -13.12
N LEU A 95 4.71 6.09 -14.00
CA LEU A 95 4.20 4.73 -14.16
C LEU A 95 5.29 3.78 -14.64
N LYS A 96 6.14 4.24 -15.55
CA LYS A 96 7.24 3.43 -16.05
C LYS A 96 8.26 3.15 -14.94
N ARG A 97 8.53 4.17 -14.13
CA ARG A 97 9.51 4.04 -13.04
C ARG A 97 9.06 3.04 -11.98
N ILE A 98 7.77 3.06 -11.62
CA ILE A 98 7.28 2.15 -10.59
C ILE A 98 6.88 0.80 -11.15
N GLY A 99 6.57 0.73 -12.44
CA GLY A 99 6.05 -0.48 -13.07
C GLY A 99 7.01 -1.66 -13.01
N GLU A 100 8.31 -1.38 -12.97
CA GLU A 100 9.32 -2.43 -12.90
C GLU A 100 9.40 -3.07 -11.53
N THR A 101 8.94 -2.38 -10.50
CA THR A 101 9.08 -2.86 -9.13
C THR A 101 7.74 -3.05 -8.44
N ILE A 102 6.62 -2.67 -9.06
CA ILE A 102 5.33 -2.77 -8.41
C ILE A 102 4.92 -4.23 -8.25
N GLN A 103 4.40 -4.55 -7.08
CA GLN A 103 3.94 -5.89 -6.76
C GLN A 103 2.45 -5.79 -6.39
N TYR A 104 1.59 -6.34 -7.21
CA TYR A 104 0.16 -6.29 -6.95
C TYR A 104 -0.25 -7.36 -5.95
N ALA A 105 -1.13 -6.98 -5.06
CA ALA A 105 -1.70 -7.91 -4.10
C ALA A 105 -2.90 -8.65 -4.67
#